data_a89de46fa004834b5a52802f01372c43
#
_entry.id   a89de46fa004834b5a52802f01372c43
#
_cell.length_a   1.000
_cell.length_b   1.000
_cell.length_c   1.000
_cell.angle_alpha   90.00
_cell.angle_beta   90.00
_cell.angle_gamma   90.00
#
_symmetry.space_group_name_H-M   'P 1'
#
loop_
_entity.id
_entity.type
_entity.pdbx_description
1 polymer ?
#
loop_
_entity_poly.entity_id
_entity_poly.type
_entity_poly.pdbx_seq_one_letter_code
_entity_poly.pdbx_strand_id
1 'polypeptide(L)'
;PDIPIFRALRWAWTVSEESERPLLALLCALCRDASLRASASYILTLPVGTIVEKQVLSSGLERAFPNAYSPGVVESMTRNLLSSWTQSGHLHGFQNKSRAKASSHAGSTVFALYIASLTGLQGRTLFESPWVRALDATDRERQDSIHLASRRGWVKYHESGGMMEITLTPEIFAGVRSP
;
A
#
# COMPACT_ATOMS: atom_id res chain seq x y z
N PRO A 1 -16.49 4.98 -16.69
CA PRO A 1 -17.01 5.08 -15.32
C PRO A 1 -16.01 5.79 -14.46
N ASP A 2 -16.47 6.84 -13.81
CA ASP A 2 -15.62 7.67 -12.96
C ASP A 2 -15.47 6.99 -11.58
N ILE A 3 -14.50 6.10 -11.47
CA ILE A 3 -14.24 5.33 -10.27
C ILE A 3 -13.41 6.19 -9.31
N PRO A 4 -13.90 6.47 -8.09
CA PRO A 4 -13.24 7.38 -7.14
C PRO A 4 -11.76 7.07 -6.88
N ILE A 5 -11.41 5.78 -6.82
CA ILE A 5 -10.03 5.35 -6.59
C ILE A 5 -9.08 5.73 -7.74
N PHE A 6 -9.56 5.74 -8.99
CA PHE A 6 -8.74 6.14 -10.13
C PHE A 6 -8.55 7.65 -10.20
N ARG A 7 -9.52 8.45 -9.73
CA ARG A 7 -9.32 9.90 -9.56
C ARG A 7 -8.23 10.16 -8.53
N ALA A 8 -8.33 9.50 -7.38
CA ALA A 8 -7.33 9.63 -6.32
C ALA A 8 -5.94 9.14 -6.77
N LEU A 9 -5.86 8.04 -7.53
CA LEU A 9 -4.61 7.55 -8.10
C LEU A 9 -3.98 8.59 -9.05
N ARG A 10 -4.76 9.17 -9.96
CA ARG A 10 -4.26 10.20 -10.87
C ARG A 10 -3.73 11.41 -10.11
N TRP A 11 -4.47 11.87 -9.10
CA TRP A 11 -4.01 12.95 -8.24
C TRP A 11 -2.68 12.56 -7.54
N ALA A 12 -2.63 11.40 -6.87
CA ALA A 12 -1.43 10.93 -6.20
C ALA A 12 -0.23 10.86 -7.15
N TRP A 13 -0.46 10.41 -8.39
CA TRP A 13 0.58 10.33 -9.43
C TRP A 13 1.19 11.68 -9.79
N THR A 14 0.39 12.76 -9.72
CA THR A 14 0.86 14.14 -10.02
C THR A 14 1.60 14.79 -8.88
N VAL A 15 1.30 14.42 -7.63
CA VAL A 15 1.88 15.06 -6.44
C VAL A 15 3.01 14.26 -5.80
N SER A 16 3.17 12.99 -6.20
CA SER A 16 4.21 12.08 -5.72
C SER A 16 5.45 12.14 -6.59
N GLU A 17 6.59 11.84 -5.97
CA GLU A 17 7.85 11.66 -6.69
C GLU A 17 7.81 10.41 -7.58
N GLU A 18 8.67 10.37 -8.58
CA GLU A 18 8.74 9.24 -9.51
C GLU A 18 9.05 7.92 -8.81
N SER A 19 9.88 7.96 -7.77
CA SER A 19 10.24 6.82 -6.93
C SER A 19 9.07 6.19 -6.18
N GLU A 20 7.97 6.95 -5.93
CA GLU A 20 6.77 6.46 -5.25
C GLU A 20 5.75 5.83 -6.21
N ARG A 21 5.83 6.11 -7.51
CA ARG A 21 4.83 5.65 -8.50
C ARG A 21 4.61 4.14 -8.51
N PRO A 22 5.65 3.30 -8.40
CA PRO A 22 5.45 1.86 -8.28
C PRO A 22 4.66 1.44 -7.03
N LEU A 23 4.86 2.14 -5.91
CA LEU A 23 4.08 1.93 -4.69
C LEU A 23 2.61 2.31 -4.90
N LEU A 24 2.31 3.44 -5.56
CA LEU A 24 0.93 3.82 -5.89
C LEU A 24 0.23 2.74 -6.72
N ALA A 25 0.93 2.15 -7.69
CA ALA A 25 0.41 1.04 -8.49
C ALA A 25 0.11 -0.20 -7.62
N LEU A 26 0.99 -0.54 -6.68
CA LEU A 26 0.78 -1.64 -5.73
C LEU A 26 -0.44 -1.37 -4.84
N LEU A 27 -0.58 -0.16 -4.29
CA LEU A 27 -1.73 0.22 -3.45
C LEU A 27 -3.06 0.04 -4.21
N CYS A 28 -3.08 0.40 -5.48
CA CYS A 28 -4.24 0.18 -6.35
C CYS A 28 -4.47 -1.33 -6.61
N ALA A 29 -3.41 -2.11 -6.84
CA ALA A 29 -3.51 -3.55 -7.04
C ALA A 29 -4.04 -4.27 -5.78
N LEU A 30 -3.62 -3.85 -4.59
CA LEU A 30 -4.13 -4.37 -3.31
C LEU A 30 -5.66 -4.23 -3.15
N CYS A 31 -6.30 -3.29 -3.87
CA CYS A 31 -7.76 -3.16 -3.83
C CYS A 31 -8.47 -4.32 -4.52
N ARG A 32 -7.86 -4.92 -5.54
CA ARG A 32 -8.47 -5.90 -6.43
C ARG A 32 -7.95 -7.32 -6.23
N ASP A 33 -6.69 -7.46 -5.82
CA ASP A 33 -5.99 -8.74 -5.75
C ASP A 33 -5.96 -9.28 -4.32
N ALA A 34 -6.78 -10.28 -4.04
CA ALA A 34 -6.85 -10.93 -2.74
C ALA A 34 -5.56 -11.71 -2.41
N SER A 35 -4.87 -12.26 -3.43
CA SER A 35 -3.63 -12.98 -3.24
C SER A 35 -2.49 -12.04 -2.87
N LEU A 36 -2.47 -10.84 -3.48
CA LEU A 36 -1.53 -9.79 -3.11
C LEU A 36 -1.75 -9.34 -1.66
N ARG A 37 -3.01 -9.15 -1.22
CA ARG A 37 -3.33 -8.84 0.18
C ARG A 37 -2.89 -9.96 1.13
N ALA A 38 -3.13 -11.21 0.78
CA ALA A 38 -2.71 -12.35 1.60
C ALA A 38 -1.19 -12.44 1.76
N SER A 39 -0.44 -12.11 0.70
CA SER A 39 1.03 -12.09 0.72
C SER A 39 1.62 -10.97 1.58
N ALA A 40 0.89 -9.87 1.77
CA ALA A 40 1.34 -8.70 2.52
C ALA A 40 1.69 -9.04 3.97
N SER A 41 0.94 -9.94 4.61
CA SER A 41 1.19 -10.37 5.99
C SER A 41 2.57 -11.01 6.16
N TYR A 42 3.07 -11.73 5.17
CA TYR A 42 4.41 -12.29 5.19
C TYR A 42 5.48 -11.27 4.80
N ILE A 43 5.33 -10.62 3.66
CA ILE A 43 6.36 -9.71 3.11
C ILE A 43 6.64 -8.54 4.06
N LEU A 44 5.60 -7.89 4.60
CA LEU A 44 5.75 -6.69 5.42
C LEU A 44 6.24 -6.97 6.85
N THR A 45 6.22 -8.23 7.30
CA THR A 45 6.76 -8.60 8.63
C THR A 45 8.24 -8.97 8.59
N LEU A 46 8.80 -9.21 7.40
CA LEU A 46 10.21 -9.53 7.28
C LEU A 46 11.08 -8.29 7.57
N PRO A 47 12.14 -8.44 8.38
CA PRO A 47 13.15 -7.39 8.53
C PRO A 47 13.82 -7.06 7.20
N VAL A 48 14.16 -5.78 6.98
CA VAL A 48 14.92 -5.35 5.80
C VAL A 48 16.24 -6.13 5.69
N GLY A 49 16.57 -6.59 4.50
CA GLY A 49 17.73 -7.44 4.22
C GLY A 49 17.45 -8.95 4.30
N THR A 50 16.32 -9.37 4.87
CA THR A 50 15.98 -10.80 4.98
C THR A 50 15.65 -11.38 3.60
N ILE A 51 16.17 -12.58 3.32
CA ILE A 51 15.83 -13.33 2.09
C ILE A 51 14.40 -13.85 2.20
N VAL A 52 13.63 -13.66 1.14
CA VAL A 52 12.25 -14.14 1.04
C VAL A 52 12.23 -15.62 0.66
N GLU A 53 11.66 -16.43 1.53
CA GLU A 53 11.50 -17.85 1.30
C GLU A 53 10.23 -18.10 0.46
N LYS A 54 10.43 -18.51 -0.80
CA LYS A 54 9.32 -18.80 -1.73
C LYS A 54 8.35 -19.84 -1.18
N GLN A 55 8.87 -20.86 -0.48
CA GLN A 55 8.06 -21.93 0.10
C GLN A 55 7.13 -21.41 1.20
N VAL A 56 7.59 -20.48 2.03
CA VAL A 56 6.75 -19.85 3.06
C VAL A 56 5.62 -19.05 2.44
N LEU A 57 5.91 -18.30 1.37
CA LEU A 57 4.91 -17.53 0.64
C LEU A 57 3.87 -18.45 -0.05
N SER A 58 4.30 -19.51 -0.74
CA SER A 58 3.39 -20.47 -1.40
C SER A 58 2.50 -21.19 -0.39
N SER A 59 3.05 -21.68 0.72
CA SER A 59 2.28 -22.30 1.79
C SER A 59 1.30 -21.30 2.48
N GLY A 60 1.68 -20.00 2.51
CA GLY A 60 0.79 -18.93 2.96
C GLY A 60 -0.43 -18.78 2.04
N LEU A 61 -0.22 -18.85 0.73
CA LEU A 61 -1.30 -18.78 -0.27
C LEU A 61 -2.23 -20.00 -0.19
N GLU A 62 -1.66 -21.21 -0.05
CA GLU A 62 -2.46 -22.44 0.10
C GLU A 62 -3.36 -22.40 1.35
N ARG A 63 -2.85 -21.83 2.45
CA ARG A 63 -3.66 -21.61 3.68
C ARG A 63 -4.73 -20.54 3.50
N ALA A 64 -4.42 -19.46 2.75
CA ALA A 64 -5.38 -18.37 2.51
C ALA A 64 -6.49 -18.79 1.53
N PHE A 65 -6.20 -19.72 0.61
CA PHE A 65 -7.12 -20.17 -0.44
C PHE A 65 -7.14 -21.70 -0.52
N PRO A 66 -7.67 -22.40 0.53
CA PRO A 66 -7.60 -23.85 0.62
C PRO A 66 -8.36 -24.50 -0.54
N ASN A 67 -7.67 -25.40 -1.25
CA ASN A 67 -8.20 -26.14 -2.41
C ASN A 67 -8.68 -25.29 -3.59
N ALA A 68 -8.38 -23.99 -3.61
CA ALA A 68 -8.82 -23.09 -4.69
C ALA A 68 -7.96 -23.21 -5.95
N TYR A 69 -6.70 -23.62 -5.82
CA TYR A 69 -5.72 -23.61 -6.91
C TYR A 69 -4.89 -24.89 -6.95
N SER A 70 -4.51 -25.30 -8.15
CA SER A 70 -3.54 -26.39 -8.33
C SER A 70 -2.12 -25.95 -7.93
N PRO A 71 -1.21 -26.87 -7.59
CA PRO A 71 0.18 -26.54 -7.22
C PRO A 71 0.91 -25.67 -8.27
N GLY A 72 0.71 -25.94 -9.55
CA GLY A 72 1.31 -25.15 -10.63
C GLY A 72 0.78 -23.70 -10.70
N VAL A 73 -0.51 -23.50 -10.36
CA VAL A 73 -1.11 -22.15 -10.26
C VAL A 73 -0.55 -21.42 -9.06
N VAL A 74 -0.43 -22.08 -7.90
CA VAL A 74 0.18 -21.48 -6.69
C VAL A 74 1.61 -21.05 -6.95
N GLU A 75 2.40 -21.87 -7.66
CA GLU A 75 3.77 -21.52 -8.04
C GLU A 75 3.81 -20.29 -8.94
N SER A 76 2.94 -20.20 -9.94
CA SER A 76 2.83 -19.04 -10.83
C SER A 76 2.39 -17.78 -10.07
N MET A 77 1.40 -17.90 -9.17
CA MET A 77 0.97 -16.82 -8.30
C MET A 77 2.12 -16.32 -7.42
N THR A 78 2.87 -17.24 -6.81
CA THR A 78 4.04 -16.89 -5.98
C THR A 78 5.07 -16.08 -6.76
N ARG A 79 5.40 -16.48 -7.99
CA ARG A 79 6.31 -15.71 -8.86
C ARG A 79 5.79 -14.31 -9.17
N ASN A 80 4.50 -14.21 -9.53
CA ASN A 80 3.86 -12.93 -9.85
C ASN A 80 3.83 -11.98 -8.65
N LEU A 81 3.50 -12.51 -7.46
CA LEU A 81 3.50 -11.73 -6.22
C LEU A 81 4.90 -11.21 -5.88
N LEU A 82 5.92 -12.06 -5.97
CA LEU A 82 7.31 -11.65 -5.77
C LEU A 82 7.73 -10.58 -6.77
N SER A 83 7.27 -10.65 -8.02
CA SER A 83 7.50 -9.61 -9.02
C SER A 83 6.82 -8.29 -8.63
N SER A 84 5.55 -8.32 -8.23
CA SER A 84 4.79 -7.14 -7.81
C SER A 84 5.44 -6.44 -6.61
N TRP A 85 5.84 -7.19 -5.58
CA TRP A 85 6.56 -6.67 -4.42
C TRP A 85 7.96 -6.14 -4.76
N THR A 86 8.61 -6.70 -5.79
CA THR A 86 9.89 -6.16 -6.28
C THR A 86 9.67 -4.84 -7.02
N GLN A 87 8.69 -4.77 -7.91
CA GLN A 87 8.38 -3.57 -8.66
C GLN A 87 8.00 -2.40 -7.75
N SER A 88 7.28 -2.67 -6.67
CA SER A 88 6.88 -1.65 -5.70
C SER A 88 7.99 -1.20 -4.73
N GLY A 89 9.18 -1.78 -4.83
CA GLY A 89 10.34 -1.43 -4.00
C GLY A 89 10.42 -2.13 -2.64
N HIS A 90 9.47 -3.02 -2.32
CA HIS A 90 9.50 -3.79 -1.07
C HIS A 90 10.49 -4.95 -1.08
N LEU A 91 10.86 -5.40 -2.28
CA LEU A 91 11.86 -6.43 -2.48
C LEU A 91 12.87 -5.97 -3.52
N HIS A 92 14.08 -6.53 -3.44
CA HIS A 92 15.10 -6.39 -4.48
C HIS A 92 15.77 -7.72 -4.78
N GLY A 93 16.53 -7.77 -5.88
CA GLY A 93 17.21 -8.97 -6.34
C GLY A 93 16.45 -9.70 -7.46
N PHE A 94 17.14 -10.60 -8.15
CA PHE A 94 16.60 -11.34 -9.30
C PHE A 94 16.15 -12.76 -8.91
N GLN A 95 17.07 -13.65 -8.63
CA GLN A 95 16.77 -15.05 -8.24
C GLN A 95 16.43 -15.16 -6.76
N ASN A 96 17.27 -14.57 -5.90
CA ASN A 96 17.05 -14.46 -4.47
C ASN A 96 16.53 -13.07 -4.18
N LYS A 97 15.27 -12.99 -3.78
CA LYS A 97 14.63 -11.74 -3.39
C LYS A 97 14.94 -11.48 -1.93
N SER A 98 15.33 -10.25 -1.60
CA SER A 98 15.49 -9.82 -0.22
C SER A 98 14.62 -8.61 0.09
N ARG A 99 14.21 -8.49 1.32
CA ARG A 99 13.37 -7.42 1.82
C ARG A 99 14.09 -6.08 1.68
N ALA A 100 13.43 -5.13 1.03
CA ALA A 100 13.86 -3.75 0.91
C ALA A 100 12.76 -2.83 1.44
N LYS A 101 13.08 -1.58 1.71
CA LYS A 101 12.11 -0.59 2.15
C LYS A 101 11.56 0.18 0.95
N ALA A 102 10.23 0.22 0.82
CA ALA A 102 9.58 0.99 -0.23
C ALA A 102 9.71 2.51 0.04
N SER A 103 9.73 3.30 -1.03
CA SER A 103 9.72 4.77 -0.93
C SER A 103 8.28 5.26 -0.77
N SER A 104 7.99 5.91 0.36
CA SER A 104 6.67 6.48 0.63
C SER A 104 6.81 7.88 1.24
N HIS A 105 5.95 8.81 0.81
CA HIS A 105 5.91 10.19 1.27
C HIS A 105 4.45 10.66 1.43
N ALA A 106 4.21 11.97 1.50
CA ALA A 106 2.90 12.52 1.75
C ALA A 106 1.84 12.14 0.70
N GLY A 107 2.20 12.08 -0.58
CA GLY A 107 1.28 11.74 -1.67
C GLY A 107 0.76 10.32 -1.59
N SER A 108 1.66 9.34 -1.47
CA SER A 108 1.31 7.93 -1.29
C SER A 108 0.59 7.68 0.04
N THR A 109 0.93 8.42 1.10
CA THR A 109 0.25 8.34 2.40
C THR A 109 -1.21 8.79 2.30
N VAL A 110 -1.49 9.93 1.67
CA VAL A 110 -2.87 10.39 1.45
C VAL A 110 -3.66 9.40 0.61
N PHE A 111 -3.06 8.86 -0.44
CA PHE A 111 -3.71 7.87 -1.29
C PHE A 111 -4.05 6.58 -0.51
N ALA A 112 -3.12 6.06 0.29
CA ALA A 112 -3.36 4.88 1.14
C ALA A 112 -4.47 5.12 2.17
N LEU A 113 -4.46 6.27 2.84
CA LEU A 113 -5.51 6.69 3.79
C LEU A 113 -6.87 6.81 3.10
N TYR A 114 -6.91 7.39 1.90
CA TYR A 114 -8.14 7.50 1.12
C TYR A 114 -8.72 6.13 0.77
N ILE A 115 -7.91 5.21 0.26
CA ILE A 115 -8.37 3.84 -0.01
C ILE A 115 -8.93 3.19 1.25
N ALA A 116 -8.21 3.31 2.37
CA ALA A 116 -8.64 2.76 3.65
C ALA A 116 -9.99 3.34 4.09
N SER A 117 -10.20 4.66 3.92
CA SER A 117 -11.46 5.32 4.27
C SER A 117 -12.64 4.81 3.45
N LEU A 118 -12.43 4.44 2.18
CA LEU A 118 -13.47 3.86 1.33
C LEU A 118 -13.99 2.51 1.83
N THR A 119 -13.26 1.85 2.73
CA THR A 119 -13.70 0.60 3.40
C THR A 119 -14.42 0.84 4.72
N GLY A 120 -14.72 2.10 5.06
CA GLY A 120 -15.41 2.48 6.29
C GLY A 120 -14.51 2.65 7.52
N LEU A 121 -13.18 2.49 7.37
CA LEU A 121 -12.22 2.72 8.45
C LEU A 121 -12.09 4.22 8.74
N GLN A 122 -11.91 4.58 10.03
CA GLN A 122 -11.80 5.95 10.50
C GLN A 122 -10.78 6.08 11.64
N GLY A 123 -10.25 7.28 11.83
CA GLY A 123 -9.32 7.57 12.92
C GLY A 123 -8.12 6.62 12.94
N ARG A 124 -7.80 6.09 14.10
CA ARG A 124 -6.62 5.22 14.29
C ARG A 124 -6.69 3.91 13.48
N THR A 125 -7.89 3.37 13.21
CA THR A 125 -8.04 2.11 12.47
C THR A 125 -7.59 2.21 11.00
N LEU A 126 -7.53 3.42 10.44
CA LEU A 126 -6.94 3.65 9.10
C LEU A 126 -5.50 3.12 9.00
N PHE A 127 -4.72 3.23 10.09
CA PHE A 127 -3.31 2.82 10.12
C PHE A 127 -3.12 1.31 10.16
N GLU A 128 -4.14 0.57 10.56
CA GLU A 128 -4.13 -0.89 10.59
C GLU A 128 -4.48 -1.50 9.23
N SER A 129 -4.94 -0.66 8.30
CA SER A 129 -5.33 -1.11 6.97
C SER A 129 -4.14 -1.68 6.18
N PRO A 130 -4.36 -2.66 5.30
CA PRO A 130 -3.29 -3.22 4.47
C PRO A 130 -2.63 -2.17 3.57
N TRP A 131 -3.35 -1.14 3.16
CA TRP A 131 -2.81 -0.06 2.31
C TRP A 131 -1.84 0.84 3.07
N VAL A 132 -2.20 1.26 4.29
CA VAL A 132 -1.30 2.08 5.12
C VAL A 132 -0.11 1.27 5.61
N ARG A 133 -0.29 -0.01 5.92
CA ARG A 133 0.84 -0.90 6.24
C ARG A 133 1.78 -1.11 5.06
N ALA A 134 1.26 -1.13 3.82
CA ALA A 134 2.07 -1.25 2.60
C ALA A 134 2.88 0.01 2.27
N LEU A 135 2.69 1.13 2.97
CA LEU A 135 3.60 2.28 2.88
C LEU A 135 5.00 1.96 3.42
N ASP A 136 5.11 0.91 4.24
CA ASP A 136 6.39 0.47 4.83
C ASP A 136 7.09 1.57 5.65
N ALA A 137 6.32 2.52 6.13
CA ALA A 137 6.79 3.67 6.88
C ALA A 137 6.79 3.39 8.38
N THR A 138 7.82 3.84 9.07
CA THR A 138 7.84 3.91 10.54
C THR A 138 6.76 4.88 11.03
N ASP A 139 6.40 4.80 12.31
CA ASP A 139 5.42 5.72 12.91
C ASP A 139 5.82 7.18 12.73
N ARG A 140 7.10 7.49 12.88
CA ARG A 140 7.64 8.84 12.69
C ARG A 140 7.51 9.30 11.23
N GLU A 141 7.95 8.50 10.26
CA GLU A 141 7.86 8.84 8.83
C GLU A 141 6.41 9.04 8.39
N ARG A 142 5.51 8.20 8.91
CA ARG A 142 4.07 8.30 8.66
C ARG A 142 3.50 9.61 9.24
N GLN A 143 3.87 9.96 10.46
CA GLN A 143 3.47 11.20 11.11
C GLN A 143 4.00 12.43 10.35
N ASP A 144 5.29 12.43 9.98
CA ASP A 144 5.89 13.49 9.16
C ASP A 144 5.16 13.67 7.82
N SER A 145 4.79 12.56 7.17
CA SER A 145 4.02 12.56 5.92
C SER A 145 2.61 13.15 6.10
N ILE A 146 1.92 12.81 7.19
CA ILE A 146 0.59 13.34 7.51
C ILE A 146 0.66 14.83 7.82
N HIS A 147 1.64 15.28 8.61
CA HIS A 147 1.83 16.69 8.89
C HIS A 147 2.14 17.49 7.62
N LEU A 148 2.96 16.93 6.71
CA LEU A 148 3.20 17.57 5.42
C LEU A 148 1.92 17.64 4.57
N ALA A 149 1.14 16.55 4.52
CA ALA A 149 -0.14 16.51 3.83
C ALA A 149 -1.14 17.52 4.41
N SER A 150 -1.17 17.68 5.73
CA SER A 150 -2.02 18.66 6.43
C SER A 150 -1.62 20.10 6.07
N ARG A 151 -0.32 20.41 6.09
CA ARG A 151 0.17 21.74 5.66
C ARG A 151 -0.15 22.07 4.20
N ARG A 152 -0.26 21.05 3.33
CA ARG A 152 -0.66 21.21 1.93
C ARG A 152 -2.19 21.25 1.74
N GLY A 153 -2.97 21.12 2.81
CA GLY A 153 -4.43 21.11 2.75
C GLY A 153 -5.04 19.82 2.16
N TRP A 154 -4.25 18.75 2.07
CA TRP A 154 -4.73 17.47 1.52
C TRP A 154 -5.51 16.63 2.52
N VAL A 155 -5.22 16.81 3.82
CA VAL A 155 -5.93 16.22 4.94
C VAL A 155 -6.10 17.25 6.05
N LYS A 156 -7.16 17.11 6.84
CA LYS A 156 -7.26 17.75 8.16
C LYS A 156 -6.86 16.73 9.19
N TYR A 157 -5.81 17.03 9.94
CA TYR A 157 -5.29 16.16 10.98
C TYR A 157 -5.35 16.87 12.31
N HIS A 158 -5.95 16.23 13.29
CA HIS A 158 -6.00 16.70 14.67
C HIS A 158 -5.72 15.52 15.60
N GLU A 159 -4.81 15.74 16.56
CA GLU A 159 -4.52 14.77 17.61
C GLU A 159 -4.54 15.50 18.95
N SER A 160 -5.40 15.04 19.88
CA SER A 160 -5.53 15.58 21.21
C SER A 160 -5.99 14.51 22.19
N GLY A 161 -5.33 14.41 23.35
CA GLY A 161 -5.74 13.49 24.42
C GLY A 161 -5.79 12.01 24.02
N GLY A 162 -4.98 11.58 23.05
CA GLY A 162 -4.98 10.21 22.53
C GLY A 162 -6.07 9.93 21.48
N MET A 163 -6.93 10.89 21.20
CA MET A 163 -7.84 10.83 20.04
C MET A 163 -7.15 11.40 18.82
N MET A 164 -7.27 10.67 17.70
CA MET A 164 -6.76 11.06 16.40
C MET A 164 -7.93 11.19 15.42
N GLU A 165 -8.02 12.34 14.79
CA GLU A 165 -8.98 12.60 13.73
C GLU A 165 -8.23 12.91 12.44
N ILE A 166 -8.58 12.17 11.37
CA ILE A 166 -8.08 12.41 10.02
C ILE A 166 -9.29 12.53 9.11
N THR A 167 -9.47 13.72 8.57
CA THR A 167 -10.48 13.99 7.55
C THR A 167 -9.77 14.25 6.24
N LEU A 168 -10.05 13.41 5.24
CA LEU A 168 -9.57 13.60 3.88
C LEU A 168 -10.36 14.72 3.21
N THR A 169 -9.71 15.48 2.35
CA THR A 169 -10.33 16.54 1.55
C THR A 169 -10.66 15.98 0.16
N PRO A 170 -11.85 15.38 -0.08
CA PRO A 170 -12.17 14.70 -1.35
C PRO A 170 -12.07 15.63 -2.56
N GLU A 171 -12.24 16.92 -2.36
CA GLU A 171 -12.18 17.97 -3.39
C GLU A 171 -10.82 18.02 -4.08
N ILE A 172 -9.73 17.60 -3.42
CA ILE A 172 -8.41 17.56 -4.03
C ILE A 172 -8.35 16.58 -5.22
N PHE A 173 -9.21 15.55 -5.20
CA PHE A 173 -9.28 14.57 -6.28
C PHE A 173 -10.16 15.02 -7.45
N ALA A 174 -11.01 16.05 -7.24
CA ALA A 174 -11.94 16.55 -8.27
C ALA A 174 -11.24 17.40 -9.35
N GLY A 175 -10.10 18.03 -9.02
CA GLY A 175 -9.37 18.94 -9.92
C GLY A 175 -8.55 18.27 -11.01
N VAL A 176 -8.39 16.95 -10.99
CA VAL A 176 -7.59 16.21 -11.99
C VAL A 176 -8.46 15.90 -13.21
N ARG A 177 -8.45 16.80 -14.20
CA ARG A 177 -9.10 16.54 -15.49
C ARG A 177 -8.49 15.30 -16.15
N SER A 178 -9.33 14.49 -16.77
CA SER A 178 -8.87 13.45 -17.69
C SER A 178 -8.14 14.10 -18.87
N PRO A 179 -7.00 13.55 -19.34
CA PRO A 179 -6.36 14.00 -20.56
C PRO A 179 -7.27 13.79 -21.77
#